data_95fe7f7550a1039c448646e83e709bca
#
_entry.id   95fe7f7550a1039c448646e83e709bca
#
_cell.length_a   1.000
_cell.length_b   1.000
_cell.length_c   1.000
_cell.angle_alpha   90.00
_cell.angle_beta   90.00
_cell.angle_gamma   90.00
#
_symmetry.space_group_name_H-M   'P 1'
#
loop_
_entity.id
_entity.type
_entity.pdbx_description
1 polymer ?
#
loop_
_entity_poly.entity_id
_entity_poly.type
_entity_poly.pdbx_seq_one_letter_code
_entity_poly.pdbx_strand_id
1 'polypeptide(L)'
;TCSPASGFDTSFLSRINLETNVIDALYPVGAVPKVVKVTPDNKYILVSNWCSYTVTVISVETQKTVKSIKIGRYPRGISVSSDSKYAYVAEMGGNRIHRINLEDFTVSYIPIGSNPRAISLSADDTKLYATLNISGKVIAWDLQTNKAIKTVATGKSARSLAISSDGSALFVVNFGSGTLSKVRTSDMKVIQNIKVCPEPIGVTYDSSTSRTWVACYGGSIKVFANQ
;
A
#
# COMPACT_ATOMS: atom_id res chain seq x y z
N THR A 1 -19.64 -5.89 -0.53
CA THR A 1 -19.59 -7.33 -0.21
C THR A 1 -19.03 -8.07 -1.40
N CYS A 2 -18.02 -8.94 -1.20
CA CYS A 2 -17.52 -9.85 -2.21
C CYS A 2 -18.50 -11.02 -2.33
N SER A 3 -19.52 -10.90 -3.17
CA SER A 3 -20.47 -11.98 -3.43
C SER A 3 -20.12 -12.66 -4.75
N PRO A 4 -20.09 -14.00 -4.81
CA PRO A 4 -19.96 -14.73 -6.07
C PRO A 4 -21.06 -14.43 -7.09
N ALA A 5 -22.22 -13.96 -6.61
CA ALA A 5 -23.36 -13.61 -7.45
C ALA A 5 -23.22 -12.27 -8.19
N SER A 6 -22.16 -11.50 -7.97
CA SER A 6 -22.00 -10.17 -8.58
C SER A 6 -21.42 -10.19 -10.01
N GLY A 7 -21.08 -11.34 -10.57
CA GLY A 7 -20.54 -11.46 -11.94
C GLY A 7 -19.14 -10.85 -12.16
N PHE A 8 -18.47 -10.43 -11.08
CA PHE A 8 -17.15 -9.79 -11.16
C PHE A 8 -16.00 -10.77 -10.88
N ASP A 9 -15.99 -11.91 -11.55
CA ASP A 9 -14.93 -12.91 -11.36
C ASP A 9 -13.61 -12.50 -12.03
N THR A 10 -13.67 -11.60 -13.01
CA THR A 10 -12.51 -11.08 -13.74
C THR A 10 -12.58 -9.56 -13.85
N SER A 11 -11.48 -8.92 -13.53
CA SER A 11 -11.25 -7.49 -13.73
C SER A 11 -9.99 -7.31 -14.58
N PHE A 12 -9.72 -6.09 -15.03
CA PHE A 12 -8.56 -5.81 -15.86
C PHE A 12 -7.68 -4.73 -15.24
N LEU A 13 -6.37 -4.87 -15.43
CA LEU A 13 -5.39 -3.81 -15.32
C LEU A 13 -5.19 -3.22 -16.72
N SER A 14 -5.43 -1.92 -16.88
CA SER A 14 -5.22 -1.20 -18.13
C SER A 14 -3.83 -0.56 -18.14
N ARG A 15 -3.10 -0.70 -19.27
CA ARG A 15 -1.91 0.10 -19.55
C ARG A 15 -2.32 1.26 -20.45
N ILE A 16 -1.91 2.46 -20.07
CA ILE A 16 -2.12 3.69 -20.83
C ILE A 16 -0.79 4.13 -21.40
N ASN A 17 -0.72 4.30 -22.72
CA ASN A 17 0.42 4.92 -23.38
C ASN A 17 0.35 6.44 -23.14
N LEU A 18 1.36 7.02 -22.51
CA LEU A 18 1.37 8.45 -22.14
C LEU A 18 1.68 9.38 -23.31
N GLU A 19 2.20 8.87 -24.42
CA GLU A 19 2.41 9.67 -25.65
C GLU A 19 1.12 9.84 -26.43
N THR A 20 0.33 8.76 -26.54
CA THR A 20 -0.91 8.73 -27.31
C THR A 20 -2.16 8.91 -26.48
N ASN A 21 -2.07 8.82 -25.13
CA ASN A 21 -3.16 8.85 -24.17
C ASN A 21 -4.25 7.80 -24.43
N VAL A 22 -3.88 6.65 -25.00
CA VAL A 22 -4.81 5.53 -25.25
C VAL A 22 -4.47 4.31 -24.40
N ILE A 23 -5.47 3.48 -24.12
CA ILE A 23 -5.25 2.15 -23.53
C ILE A 23 -4.69 1.25 -24.62
N ASP A 24 -3.46 0.79 -24.44
CA ASP A 24 -2.76 -0.06 -25.42
C ASP A 24 -2.64 -1.52 -24.97
N ALA A 25 -2.98 -1.84 -23.73
CA ALA A 25 -3.06 -3.22 -23.25
C ALA A 25 -4.05 -3.38 -22.09
N LEU A 26 -4.67 -4.57 -22.01
CA LEU A 26 -5.52 -5.01 -20.92
C LEU A 26 -5.02 -6.36 -20.39
N TYR A 27 -4.77 -6.43 -19.10
CA TYR A 27 -4.30 -7.64 -18.43
C TYR A 27 -5.40 -8.17 -17.51
N PRO A 28 -5.88 -9.41 -17.70
CA PRO A 28 -6.86 -10.00 -16.79
C PRO A 28 -6.24 -10.19 -15.41
N VAL A 29 -6.97 -9.76 -14.37
CA VAL A 29 -6.59 -9.88 -12.97
C VAL A 29 -7.77 -10.40 -12.16
N GLY A 30 -7.57 -10.66 -10.87
CA GLY A 30 -8.66 -11.09 -9.99
C GLY A 30 -9.67 -9.99 -9.72
N ALA A 31 -10.79 -10.37 -9.10
CA ALA A 31 -11.93 -9.50 -8.84
C ALA A 31 -11.59 -8.34 -7.90
N VAL A 32 -12.05 -7.15 -8.27
CA VAL A 32 -11.94 -5.90 -7.52
C VAL A 32 -10.47 -5.55 -7.17
N PRO A 33 -9.61 -5.30 -8.17
CA PRO A 33 -8.22 -4.89 -7.94
C PRO A 33 -8.16 -3.57 -7.17
N LYS A 34 -7.18 -3.43 -6.28
CA LYS A 34 -7.05 -2.26 -5.39
C LYS A 34 -5.73 -1.54 -5.48
N VAL A 35 -4.64 -2.25 -5.58
CA VAL A 35 -3.30 -1.66 -5.64
C VAL A 35 -2.49 -2.37 -6.69
N VAL A 36 -1.74 -1.58 -7.46
CA VAL A 36 -0.74 -2.04 -8.41
C VAL A 36 0.64 -1.56 -7.98
N LYS A 37 1.63 -2.43 -8.10
CA LYS A 37 3.05 -2.10 -7.92
C LYS A 37 3.88 -2.78 -8.99
N VAL A 38 4.84 -2.05 -9.54
CA VAL A 38 5.90 -2.59 -10.40
C VAL A 38 7.11 -2.85 -9.52
N THR A 39 7.82 -3.95 -9.75
CA THR A 39 9.08 -4.23 -9.05
C THR A 39 10.17 -3.25 -9.51
N PRO A 40 11.12 -2.83 -8.64
CA PRO A 40 12.18 -1.88 -9.02
C PRO A 40 13.03 -2.32 -10.23
N ASP A 41 13.23 -3.62 -10.43
CA ASP A 41 13.90 -4.21 -11.59
C ASP A 41 13.04 -4.26 -12.87
N ASN A 42 11.80 -3.75 -12.81
CA ASN A 42 10.80 -3.80 -13.87
C ASN A 42 10.44 -5.21 -14.38
N LYS A 43 10.71 -6.27 -13.60
CA LYS A 43 10.41 -7.63 -14.03
C LYS A 43 8.94 -8.01 -13.87
N TYR A 44 8.29 -7.55 -12.80
CA TYR A 44 6.91 -7.91 -12.47
C TYR A 44 6.02 -6.73 -12.17
N ILE A 45 4.74 -6.88 -12.49
CA ILE A 45 3.63 -6.05 -12.02
C ILE A 45 2.82 -6.90 -11.04
N LEU A 46 2.59 -6.38 -9.84
CA LEU A 46 1.83 -7.03 -8.77
C LEU A 46 0.51 -6.31 -8.58
N VAL A 47 -0.60 -7.05 -8.57
CA VAL A 47 -1.95 -6.48 -8.40
C VAL A 47 -2.67 -7.20 -7.26
N SER A 48 -3.04 -6.45 -6.20
CA SER A 48 -3.85 -7.00 -5.11
C SER A 48 -5.33 -7.03 -5.49
N ASN A 49 -5.96 -8.20 -5.40
CA ASN A 49 -7.34 -8.43 -5.78
C ASN A 49 -8.21 -8.65 -4.54
N TRP A 50 -8.98 -7.64 -4.20
CA TRP A 50 -9.74 -7.57 -2.95
C TRP A 50 -10.71 -8.73 -2.75
N CYS A 51 -11.48 -9.07 -3.78
CA CYS A 51 -12.53 -10.10 -3.68
C CYS A 51 -12.07 -11.49 -4.14
N SER A 52 -11.02 -11.61 -4.95
CA SER A 52 -10.40 -12.91 -5.25
C SER A 52 -9.46 -13.39 -4.15
N TYR A 53 -9.10 -12.51 -3.18
CA TYR A 53 -8.17 -12.82 -2.08
C TYR A 53 -6.79 -13.24 -2.58
N THR A 54 -6.37 -12.68 -3.71
CA THR A 54 -5.13 -13.03 -4.39
C THR A 54 -4.27 -11.81 -4.70
N VAL A 55 -3.01 -12.06 -5.03
CA VAL A 55 -2.16 -11.16 -5.80
C VAL A 55 -1.91 -11.78 -7.16
N THR A 56 -2.22 -11.04 -8.23
CA THR A 56 -1.83 -11.41 -9.60
C THR A 56 -0.44 -10.87 -9.86
N VAL A 57 0.46 -11.73 -10.35
CA VAL A 57 1.81 -11.38 -10.80
C VAL A 57 1.85 -11.46 -12.32
N ILE A 58 2.21 -10.35 -12.96
CA ILE A 58 2.29 -10.22 -14.42
C ILE A 58 3.77 -9.97 -14.76
N SER A 59 4.32 -10.73 -15.72
CA SER A 59 5.64 -10.46 -16.28
C SER A 59 5.56 -9.24 -17.18
N VAL A 60 6.47 -8.27 -16.99
CA VAL A 60 6.57 -7.08 -17.84
C VAL A 60 7.08 -7.46 -19.24
N GLU A 61 8.03 -8.40 -19.32
CA GLU A 61 8.61 -8.87 -20.57
C GLU A 61 7.59 -9.58 -21.46
N THR A 62 6.94 -10.63 -20.92
CA THR A 62 6.00 -11.44 -21.70
C THR A 62 4.58 -10.87 -21.74
N GLN A 63 4.28 -9.89 -20.89
CA GLN A 63 2.96 -9.27 -20.73
C GLN A 63 1.86 -10.27 -20.35
N LYS A 64 2.23 -11.38 -19.69
CA LYS A 64 1.32 -12.47 -19.27
C LYS A 64 1.33 -12.64 -17.77
N THR A 65 0.21 -13.10 -17.23
CA THR A 65 0.14 -13.55 -15.84
C THR A 65 1.02 -14.78 -15.65
N VAL A 66 2.00 -14.69 -14.73
CA VAL A 66 2.89 -15.80 -14.40
C VAL A 66 2.44 -16.53 -13.13
N LYS A 67 1.71 -15.85 -12.24
CA LYS A 67 1.22 -16.44 -11.00
C LYS A 67 0.00 -15.72 -10.46
N SER A 68 -0.89 -16.47 -9.81
CA SER A 68 -1.93 -15.95 -8.92
C SER A 68 -1.69 -16.54 -7.53
N ILE A 69 -1.39 -15.68 -6.56
CA ILE A 69 -0.94 -16.08 -5.21
C ILE A 69 -2.09 -15.83 -4.23
N LYS A 70 -2.49 -16.85 -3.48
CA LYS A 70 -3.49 -16.71 -2.41
C LYS A 70 -2.87 -15.95 -1.23
N ILE A 71 -3.54 -14.88 -0.77
CA ILE A 71 -3.08 -14.02 0.32
C ILE A 71 -4.03 -14.12 1.52
N GLY A 72 -5.21 -14.34 1.44
CA GLY A 72 -6.19 -14.23 2.52
C GLY A 72 -7.15 -13.08 2.26
N ARG A 73 -7.96 -12.74 3.27
CA ARG A 73 -9.12 -11.84 3.05
C ARG A 73 -8.70 -10.39 2.81
N TYR A 74 -9.19 -9.83 1.73
CA TYR A 74 -9.08 -8.41 1.42
C TYR A 74 -7.63 -7.90 1.29
N PRO A 75 -6.80 -8.48 0.40
CA PRO A 75 -5.45 -7.96 0.15
C PRO A 75 -5.52 -6.50 -0.31
N ARG A 76 -4.61 -5.66 0.22
CA ARG A 76 -4.68 -4.22 0.00
C ARG A 76 -3.31 -3.62 -0.38
N GLY A 77 -2.62 -2.98 0.55
CA GLY A 77 -1.34 -2.34 0.30
C GLY A 77 -0.28 -3.34 -0.17
N ILE A 78 0.53 -2.92 -1.13
CA ILE A 78 1.70 -3.66 -1.61
C ILE A 78 2.92 -2.75 -1.49
N SER A 79 4.03 -3.29 -0.98
CA SER A 79 5.36 -2.67 -1.03
C SER A 79 6.35 -3.72 -1.51
N VAL A 80 7.35 -3.30 -2.29
CA VAL A 80 8.38 -4.20 -2.83
C VAL A 80 9.73 -3.73 -2.31
N SER A 81 10.62 -4.66 -1.93
CA SER A 81 11.98 -4.35 -1.52
C SER A 81 12.79 -3.73 -2.67
N SER A 82 13.76 -2.87 -2.34
CA SER A 82 14.56 -2.15 -3.31
C SER A 82 15.36 -3.08 -4.24
N ASP A 83 15.73 -4.27 -3.73
CA ASP A 83 16.42 -5.32 -4.47
C ASP A 83 15.49 -6.21 -5.30
N SER A 84 14.18 -5.94 -5.30
CA SER A 84 13.15 -6.71 -6.01
C SER A 84 13.01 -8.19 -5.59
N LYS A 85 13.58 -8.60 -4.44
CA LYS A 85 13.48 -10.00 -3.99
C LYS A 85 12.18 -10.30 -3.27
N TYR A 86 11.60 -9.32 -2.58
CA TYR A 86 10.42 -9.54 -1.74
C TYR A 86 9.32 -8.53 -2.02
N ALA A 87 8.10 -9.01 -2.10
CA ALA A 87 6.90 -8.19 -2.03
C ALA A 87 6.16 -8.42 -0.71
N TYR A 88 5.67 -7.35 -0.13
CA TYR A 88 4.88 -7.36 1.11
C TYR A 88 3.46 -6.96 0.78
N VAL A 89 2.47 -7.69 1.30
CA VAL A 89 1.05 -7.47 0.99
C VAL A 89 0.23 -7.46 2.27
N ALA A 90 -0.51 -6.40 2.49
CA ALA A 90 -1.39 -6.27 3.65
C ALA A 90 -2.66 -7.11 3.48
N GLU A 91 -2.94 -8.03 4.42
CA GLU A 91 -4.22 -8.73 4.53
C GLU A 91 -5.18 -7.91 5.41
N MET A 92 -5.95 -7.00 4.79
CA MET A 92 -6.82 -6.10 5.55
C MET A 92 -7.95 -6.83 6.28
N GLY A 93 -8.41 -7.97 5.78
CA GLY A 93 -9.40 -8.81 6.46
C GLY A 93 -8.83 -9.72 7.56
N GLY A 94 -7.55 -9.55 7.90
CA GLY A 94 -6.82 -10.35 8.85
C GLY A 94 -5.94 -9.51 9.78
N ASN A 95 -4.81 -10.09 10.18
CA ASN A 95 -3.88 -9.50 11.15
C ASN A 95 -2.41 -9.64 10.74
N ARG A 96 -2.14 -9.82 9.45
CA ARG A 96 -0.79 -10.14 8.96
C ARG A 96 -0.44 -9.36 7.68
N ILE A 97 0.87 -9.25 7.45
CA ILE A 97 1.45 -8.91 6.16
C ILE A 97 2.01 -10.19 5.57
N HIS A 98 1.66 -10.49 4.33
CA HIS A 98 2.27 -11.60 3.59
C HIS A 98 3.55 -11.09 2.94
N ARG A 99 4.64 -11.86 3.12
CA ARG A 99 5.93 -11.65 2.45
C ARG A 99 6.06 -12.70 1.37
N ILE A 100 6.11 -12.26 0.12
CA ILE A 100 6.24 -13.09 -1.08
C ILE A 100 7.70 -13.02 -1.53
N ASN A 101 8.37 -14.16 -1.67
CA ASN A 101 9.63 -14.25 -2.37
C ASN A 101 9.33 -14.17 -3.89
N LEU A 102 9.91 -13.22 -4.61
CA LEU A 102 9.62 -13.01 -6.03
C LEU A 102 10.44 -13.90 -6.98
N GLU A 103 11.36 -14.71 -6.46
CA GLU A 103 12.10 -15.70 -7.23
C GLU A 103 11.29 -17.00 -7.42
N ASP A 104 10.70 -17.51 -6.33
CA ASP A 104 9.98 -18.79 -6.31
C ASP A 104 8.49 -18.70 -5.95
N PHE A 105 8.01 -17.48 -5.61
CA PHE A 105 6.65 -17.17 -5.18
C PHE A 105 6.22 -17.86 -3.89
N THR A 106 7.16 -18.29 -3.06
CA THR A 106 6.84 -18.77 -1.71
C THR A 106 6.36 -17.65 -0.83
N VAL A 107 5.45 -17.96 0.12
CA VAL A 107 4.80 -16.99 0.98
C VAL A 107 5.04 -17.30 2.44
N SER A 108 5.54 -16.33 3.16
CA SER A 108 5.58 -16.29 4.63
C SER A 108 4.74 -15.10 5.14
N TYR A 109 4.62 -14.91 6.45
CA TYR A 109 3.84 -13.82 6.99
C TYR A 109 4.43 -13.20 8.25
N ILE A 110 4.06 -11.94 8.49
CA ILE A 110 4.41 -11.11 9.64
C ILE A 110 3.13 -10.84 10.43
N PRO A 111 3.04 -11.18 11.73
CA PRO A 111 1.84 -10.93 12.57
C PRO A 111 1.82 -9.47 13.04
N ILE A 112 1.39 -8.55 12.18
CA ILE A 112 1.55 -7.10 12.39
C ILE A 112 0.44 -6.45 13.23
N GLY A 113 -0.67 -7.11 13.42
CA GLY A 113 -1.87 -6.56 14.09
C GLY A 113 -3.07 -6.41 13.16
N SER A 114 -4.24 -6.16 13.72
CA SER A 114 -5.52 -6.24 13.02
C SER A 114 -5.71 -5.17 11.95
N ASN A 115 -6.28 -5.57 10.82
CA ASN A 115 -6.69 -4.74 9.70
C ASN A 115 -5.55 -3.87 9.12
N PRO A 116 -4.37 -4.44 8.81
CA PRO A 116 -3.33 -3.72 8.11
C PRO A 116 -3.83 -3.31 6.73
N ARG A 117 -3.61 -2.04 6.33
CA ARG A 117 -4.20 -1.52 5.10
C ARG A 117 -3.18 -0.99 4.11
N ALA A 118 -2.48 0.07 4.44
CA ALA A 118 -1.38 0.60 3.64
C ALA A 118 -0.05 0.24 4.30
N ILE A 119 0.94 -0.03 3.48
CA ILE A 119 2.28 -0.39 3.93
C ILE A 119 3.34 0.35 3.12
N SER A 120 4.49 0.58 3.73
CA SER A 120 5.69 1.10 3.09
C SER A 120 6.92 0.51 3.75
N LEU A 121 7.96 0.29 2.98
CA LEU A 121 9.29 -0.05 3.50
C LEU A 121 10.08 1.24 3.77
N SER A 122 11.05 1.18 4.69
CA SER A 122 12.11 2.17 4.80
C SER A 122 13.04 2.08 3.58
N ALA A 123 13.82 3.13 3.30
CA ALA A 123 14.70 3.17 2.13
C ALA A 123 15.79 2.08 2.15
N ASP A 124 16.18 1.62 3.35
CA ASP A 124 17.15 0.55 3.57
C ASP A 124 16.50 -0.85 3.69
N ASP A 125 15.19 -0.96 3.46
CA ASP A 125 14.40 -2.18 3.57
C ASP A 125 14.49 -2.89 4.95
N THR A 126 15.00 -2.22 5.99
CA THR A 126 15.11 -2.82 7.33
C THR A 126 13.81 -2.73 8.14
N LYS A 127 12.94 -1.78 7.80
CA LYS A 127 11.67 -1.54 8.52
C LYS A 127 10.48 -1.58 7.57
N LEU A 128 9.38 -2.08 8.10
CA LEU A 128 8.07 -2.02 7.46
C LEU A 128 7.13 -1.17 8.32
N TYR A 129 6.50 -0.19 7.69
CA TYR A 129 5.46 0.63 8.31
C TYR A 129 4.10 0.20 7.80
N ALA A 130 3.12 0.05 8.69
CA ALA A 130 1.77 -0.31 8.30
C ALA A 130 0.72 0.53 9.04
N THR A 131 -0.32 0.95 8.32
CA THR A 131 -1.53 1.49 8.96
C THR A 131 -2.39 0.33 9.46
N LEU A 132 -2.84 0.41 10.72
CA LEU A 132 -3.84 -0.48 11.32
C LEU A 132 -5.17 0.28 11.29
N ASN A 133 -5.97 0.01 10.26
CA ASN A 133 -7.09 0.86 9.86
C ASN A 133 -8.13 1.07 10.97
N ILE A 134 -8.68 -0.01 11.54
CA ILE A 134 -9.76 0.09 12.55
C ILE A 134 -9.25 0.75 13.84
N SER A 135 -8.05 0.42 14.28
CA SER A 135 -7.48 0.98 15.52
C SER A 135 -6.95 2.42 15.38
N GLY A 136 -6.87 2.93 14.15
CA GLY A 136 -6.38 4.30 13.89
C GLY A 136 -4.91 4.49 14.25
N LYS A 137 -4.09 3.48 14.01
CA LYS A 137 -2.67 3.44 14.41
C LYS A 137 -1.75 3.21 13.22
N VAL A 138 -0.48 3.55 13.40
CA VAL A 138 0.63 3.12 12.53
C VAL A 138 1.60 2.33 13.38
N ILE A 139 2.08 1.21 12.85
CA ILE A 139 3.11 0.37 13.46
C ILE A 139 4.38 0.41 12.62
N ALA A 140 5.52 0.46 13.27
CA ALA A 140 6.83 0.17 12.71
C ALA A 140 7.26 -1.24 13.13
N TRP A 141 7.70 -2.03 12.18
CA TRP A 141 8.16 -3.40 12.35
C TRP A 141 9.59 -3.55 11.86
N ASP A 142 10.43 -4.17 12.64
CA ASP A 142 11.80 -4.50 12.28
C ASP A 142 11.80 -5.84 11.51
N LEU A 143 12.26 -5.81 10.27
CA LEU A 143 12.28 -6.97 9.37
C LEU A 143 13.45 -7.92 9.64
N GLN A 144 14.51 -7.46 10.31
CA GLN A 144 15.66 -8.29 10.66
C GLN A 144 15.39 -9.10 11.93
N THR A 145 14.90 -8.43 12.96
CA THR A 145 14.58 -9.09 14.24
C THR A 145 13.18 -9.73 14.26
N ASN A 146 12.37 -9.42 13.26
CA ASN A 146 10.96 -9.84 13.13
C ASN A 146 10.11 -9.45 14.36
N LYS A 147 10.27 -8.21 14.83
CA LYS A 147 9.57 -7.68 16.01
C LYS A 147 8.99 -6.30 15.76
N ALA A 148 7.91 -6.00 16.49
CA ALA A 148 7.36 -4.65 16.53
C ALA A 148 8.37 -3.70 17.21
N ILE A 149 8.67 -2.57 16.54
CA ILE A 149 9.47 -1.49 17.14
C ILE A 149 8.57 -0.61 18.02
N LYS A 150 7.51 -0.07 17.40
CA LYS A 150 6.59 0.82 18.08
C LYS A 150 5.29 0.98 17.31
N THR A 151 4.23 1.29 18.04
CA THR A 151 2.92 1.63 17.48
C THR A 151 2.49 3.01 17.99
N VAL A 152 1.95 3.85 17.12
CA VAL A 152 1.47 5.20 17.46
C VAL A 152 0.06 5.42 16.94
N ALA A 153 -0.79 6.07 17.73
CA ALA A 153 -2.12 6.50 17.29
C ALA A 153 -2.00 7.76 16.43
N THR A 154 -2.68 7.78 15.29
CA THR A 154 -2.68 8.91 14.35
C THR A 154 -4.07 9.56 14.25
N GLY A 155 -5.12 8.76 14.17
CA GLY A 155 -6.51 9.23 14.07
C GLY A 155 -7.43 8.12 13.61
N LYS A 156 -8.74 8.33 13.69
CA LYS A 156 -9.73 7.31 13.34
C LYS A 156 -9.58 6.85 11.89
N SER A 157 -9.59 5.54 11.70
CA SER A 157 -9.48 4.89 10.39
C SER A 157 -8.22 5.31 9.61
N ALA A 158 -7.02 5.11 10.20
CA ALA A 158 -5.75 5.31 9.51
C ALA A 158 -5.74 4.51 8.20
N ARG A 159 -5.63 5.20 7.04
CA ARG A 159 -5.99 4.61 5.75
C ARG A 159 -4.82 4.43 4.81
N SER A 160 -4.25 5.50 4.32
CA SER A 160 -3.09 5.50 3.43
C SER A 160 -1.90 6.13 4.12
N LEU A 161 -0.71 5.72 3.74
CA LEU A 161 0.54 6.32 4.20
C LEU A 161 1.50 6.53 3.02
N ALA A 162 2.33 7.56 3.15
CA ALA A 162 3.48 7.81 2.31
C ALA A 162 4.69 8.10 3.21
N ILE A 163 5.89 7.82 2.72
CA ILE A 163 7.14 8.13 3.41
C ILE A 163 7.84 9.28 2.69
N SER A 164 8.50 10.18 3.43
CA SER A 164 9.37 11.21 2.85
C SER A 164 10.58 10.58 2.15
N SER A 165 11.17 11.29 1.17
CA SER A 165 12.30 10.77 0.40
C SER A 165 13.54 10.45 1.26
N ASP A 166 13.75 11.21 2.34
CA ASP A 166 14.82 11.00 3.32
C ASP A 166 14.48 9.94 4.37
N GLY A 167 13.27 9.36 4.31
CA GLY A 167 12.80 8.35 5.25
C GLY A 167 12.48 8.88 6.66
N SER A 168 12.61 10.19 6.91
CA SER A 168 12.48 10.78 8.26
C SER A 168 11.04 10.89 8.75
N ALA A 169 10.06 10.91 7.85
CA ALA A 169 8.65 11.11 8.19
C ALA A 169 7.70 10.20 7.41
N LEU A 170 6.62 9.78 8.08
CA LEU A 170 5.45 9.18 7.47
C LEU A 170 4.31 10.20 7.45
N PHE A 171 3.61 10.26 6.34
CA PHE A 171 2.37 11.03 6.17
C PHE A 171 1.19 10.05 6.15
N VAL A 172 0.26 10.21 7.07
CA VAL A 172 -0.84 9.27 7.28
C VAL A 172 -2.16 9.99 7.20
N VAL A 173 -3.00 9.61 6.26
CA VAL A 173 -4.38 10.12 6.20
C VAL A 173 -5.29 9.28 7.08
N ASN A 174 -6.09 9.95 7.91
CA ASN A 174 -7.03 9.36 8.84
C ASN A 174 -8.45 9.62 8.33
N PHE A 175 -9.02 8.65 7.65
CA PHE A 175 -10.30 8.76 6.96
C PHE A 175 -11.43 9.22 7.88
N GLY A 176 -11.58 8.56 9.03
CA GLY A 176 -12.66 8.87 9.98
C GLY A 176 -12.44 10.15 10.79
N SER A 177 -11.21 10.68 10.86
CA SER A 177 -10.91 11.94 11.54
C SER A 177 -10.87 13.14 10.59
N GLY A 178 -10.77 12.94 9.28
CA GLY A 178 -10.58 14.02 8.32
C GLY A 178 -9.23 14.72 8.46
N THR A 179 -8.18 14.00 8.87
CA THR A 179 -6.86 14.58 9.20
C THR A 179 -5.71 13.93 8.43
N LEU A 180 -4.60 14.67 8.34
CA LEU A 180 -3.29 14.20 7.95
C LEU A 180 -2.37 14.30 9.18
N SER A 181 -1.72 13.19 9.52
CA SER A 181 -0.71 13.11 10.58
C SER A 181 0.68 12.97 9.97
N LYS A 182 1.65 13.76 10.46
CA LYS A 182 3.08 13.59 10.20
C LYS A 182 3.71 12.86 11.38
N VAL A 183 4.30 11.70 11.13
CA VAL A 183 4.93 10.85 12.15
C VAL A 183 6.42 10.80 11.88
N ARG A 184 7.23 11.20 12.86
CA ARG A 184 8.69 11.06 12.78
C ARG A 184 9.08 9.60 12.92
N THR A 185 9.88 9.08 11.99
CA THR A 185 10.21 7.65 11.91
C THR A 185 11.22 7.19 12.97
N SER A 186 12.11 8.09 13.41
CA SER A 186 13.18 7.75 14.37
C SER A 186 12.66 7.32 15.74
N ASP A 187 11.54 7.87 16.19
CA ASP A 187 10.95 7.60 17.51
C ASP A 187 9.44 7.26 17.43
N MET A 188 8.88 7.19 16.21
CA MET A 188 7.46 6.96 15.96
C MET A 188 6.56 7.92 16.76
N LYS A 189 6.84 9.21 16.67
CA LYS A 189 6.07 10.27 17.34
C LYS A 189 5.28 11.09 16.34
N VAL A 190 4.00 11.30 16.60
CA VAL A 190 3.21 12.27 15.82
C VAL A 190 3.73 13.65 16.14
N ILE A 191 4.30 14.33 15.14
CA ILE A 191 4.88 15.67 15.27
C ILE A 191 3.94 16.75 14.72
N GLN A 192 2.98 16.36 13.90
CA GLN A 192 1.96 17.27 13.36
C GLN A 192 0.68 16.49 13.07
N ASN A 193 -0.48 17.12 13.30
CA ASN A 193 -1.79 16.59 12.92
C ASN A 193 -2.68 17.77 12.49
N ILE A 194 -3.09 17.75 11.22
CA ILE A 194 -3.86 18.86 10.63
C ILE A 194 -5.18 18.35 10.04
N LYS A 195 -6.21 19.17 10.08
CA LYS A 195 -7.45 18.96 9.33
C LYS A 195 -7.18 19.15 7.84
N VAL A 196 -7.69 18.24 7.01
CA VAL A 196 -7.49 18.32 5.55
C VAL A 196 -8.80 18.38 4.78
N CYS A 197 -9.66 17.40 4.93
CA CYS A 197 -10.98 17.31 4.29
C CYS A 197 -11.79 16.20 4.96
N PRO A 198 -13.10 16.15 4.77
CA PRO A 198 -13.86 14.95 5.07
C PRO A 198 -13.31 13.76 4.26
N GLU A 199 -13.17 12.62 4.93
CA GLU A 199 -12.83 11.35 4.29
C GLU A 199 -11.58 11.39 3.36
N PRO A 200 -10.37 11.75 3.84
CA PRO A 200 -9.16 11.67 3.03
C PRO A 200 -8.83 10.19 2.73
N ILE A 201 -8.58 9.86 1.45
CA ILE A 201 -8.45 8.48 0.98
C ILE A 201 -7.05 8.09 0.54
N GLY A 202 -6.28 9.03 0.00
CA GLY A 202 -4.95 8.79 -0.54
C GLY A 202 -3.98 9.85 -0.09
N VAL A 203 -2.71 9.48 0.02
CA VAL A 203 -1.61 10.40 0.28
C VAL A 203 -0.40 9.95 -0.53
N THR A 204 0.31 10.91 -1.10
CA THR A 204 1.63 10.72 -1.69
C THR A 204 2.56 11.85 -1.32
N TYR A 205 3.84 11.58 -1.29
CA TYR A 205 4.88 12.57 -1.12
C TYR A 205 5.60 12.77 -2.45
N ASP A 206 5.71 14.01 -2.88
CA ASP A 206 6.45 14.43 -4.06
C ASP A 206 7.82 14.94 -3.61
N SER A 207 8.86 14.18 -3.91
CA SER A 207 10.24 14.50 -3.54
C SER A 207 10.80 15.69 -4.33
N SER A 208 10.33 15.93 -5.54
CA SER A 208 10.82 17.01 -6.41
C SER A 208 10.42 18.39 -5.88
N THR A 209 9.24 18.50 -5.29
CA THR A 209 8.71 19.75 -4.74
C THR A 209 8.63 19.75 -3.21
N SER A 210 9.02 18.67 -2.55
CA SER A 210 8.87 18.46 -1.09
C SER A 210 7.44 18.70 -0.60
N ARG A 211 6.43 18.26 -1.36
CA ARG A 211 5.01 18.45 -1.05
C ARG A 211 4.31 17.15 -0.75
N THR A 212 3.34 17.22 0.14
CA THR A 212 2.42 16.12 0.43
C THR A 212 1.08 16.39 -0.26
N TRP A 213 0.64 15.45 -1.08
CA TRP A 213 -0.63 15.51 -1.80
C TRP A 213 -1.63 14.56 -1.15
N VAL A 214 -2.83 15.06 -0.87
CA VAL A 214 -3.91 14.29 -0.24
C VAL A 214 -5.14 14.31 -1.14
N ALA A 215 -5.60 13.12 -1.52
CA ALA A 215 -6.87 12.95 -2.23
C ALA A 215 -8.03 12.81 -1.23
N CYS A 216 -9.09 13.55 -1.46
CA CYS A 216 -10.31 13.56 -0.66
C CYS A 216 -11.45 12.84 -1.37
N TYR A 217 -12.28 12.09 -0.64
CA TYR A 217 -13.37 11.32 -1.24
C TYR A 217 -14.40 12.22 -1.97
N GLY A 218 -14.57 13.46 -1.52
CA GLY A 218 -15.42 14.46 -2.15
C GLY A 218 -14.87 15.08 -3.46
N GLY A 219 -13.83 14.48 -4.09
CA GLY A 219 -13.35 14.87 -5.41
C GLY A 219 -12.36 16.04 -5.42
N SER A 220 -11.71 16.37 -4.29
CA SER A 220 -10.67 17.42 -4.23
C SER A 220 -9.29 16.84 -3.90
N ILE A 221 -8.25 17.55 -4.34
CA ILE A 221 -6.87 17.29 -3.95
C ILE A 221 -6.38 18.48 -3.12
N LYS A 222 -5.76 18.18 -1.97
CA LYS A 222 -5.11 19.16 -1.10
C LYS A 222 -3.60 18.98 -1.15
N VAL A 223 -2.86 20.09 -1.23
CA VAL A 223 -1.40 20.08 -1.34
C VAL A 223 -0.82 20.86 -0.16
N PHE A 224 0.15 20.26 0.51
CA PHE A 224 0.80 20.83 1.68
C PHE A 224 2.29 20.92 1.44
N ALA A 225 2.89 22.09 1.70
CA ALA A 225 4.34 22.22 1.78
C ALA A 225 4.83 21.57 3.07
N ASN A 226 5.91 20.82 3.00
CA ASN A 226 6.57 20.28 4.19
C ASN A 226 7.56 21.32 4.70
N GLN A 227 7.17 21.98 5.78
CA GLN A 227 8.04 22.82 6.59
C GLN A 227 8.69 21.99 7.68
#